data_31a41fa219e007a997df07b801e3a04c
#
_entry.id   31a41fa219e007a997df07b801e3a04c
#
_cell.length_a   1.000
_cell.length_b   1.000
_cell.length_c   1.000
_cell.angle_alpha   90.00
_cell.angle_beta   90.00
_cell.angle_gamma   90.00
#
_symmetry.space_group_name_H-M   'P 1'
#
loop_
_entity.id
_entity.type
_entity.pdbx_description
1 polymer ?
#
loop_
_entity_poly.entity_id
_entity_poly.type
_entity_poly.pdbx_seq_one_letter_code
_entity_poly.pdbx_strand_id
1 'polypeptide(L)'
;YDFEKPVSVVIDFYGLNRCAMIGISWGGYFALRSAAFEKRIAAAVAYEVMDNGFEVMTNIFPAPVSSLIRLAYRKQWAGIINAVTGLLCKKSILADWGLSQGTYITGTKTAYEFYQKLAEHNLDGITGHYTQDILLLAGEKDHYIPLGQFWRLKEKVHSDKSVTSRLFTEAEGGEQHCQIGNH
;
A
#
# COMPACT_ATOMS: atom_id res chain seq x y z
N TYR A 1 4.26 -9.83 5.07
CA TYR A 1 3.13 -9.65 4.15
C TYR A 1 1.86 -10.38 4.60
N ASP A 2 1.93 -11.32 5.48
CA ASP A 2 0.83 -12.11 6.04
C ASP A 2 0.18 -11.42 7.28
N PHE A 3 -0.25 -10.18 7.08
CA PHE A 3 -0.77 -9.32 8.14
C PHE A 3 -2.11 -9.80 8.74
N GLU A 4 -2.83 -10.65 8.06
CA GLU A 4 -4.02 -11.34 8.57
C GLU A 4 -3.73 -12.11 9.87
N LYS A 5 -2.53 -12.66 10.05
CA LYS A 5 -2.15 -13.43 11.24
C LYS A 5 -2.13 -12.58 12.52
N PRO A 6 -1.39 -11.45 12.61
CA PRO A 6 -1.46 -10.60 13.79
C PRO A 6 -2.86 -10.00 14.00
N VAL A 7 -3.62 -9.72 12.94
CA VAL A 7 -5.00 -9.24 13.06
C VAL A 7 -5.88 -10.30 13.72
N SER A 8 -5.79 -11.57 13.31
CA SER A 8 -6.52 -12.66 13.97
C SER A 8 -6.19 -12.78 15.46
N VAL A 9 -4.92 -12.64 15.84
CA VAL A 9 -4.49 -12.66 17.26
C VAL A 9 -5.14 -11.51 18.06
N VAL A 10 -5.22 -10.30 17.48
CA VAL A 10 -5.90 -9.16 18.13
C VAL A 10 -7.39 -9.42 18.29
N ILE A 11 -8.05 -9.96 17.25
CA ILE A 11 -9.46 -10.29 17.27
C ILE A 11 -9.75 -11.37 18.35
N ASP A 12 -8.88 -12.38 18.46
CA ASP A 12 -8.98 -13.43 19.48
C ASP A 12 -8.79 -12.87 20.89
N PHE A 13 -7.78 -12.01 21.08
CA PHE A 13 -7.47 -11.40 22.37
C PHE A 13 -8.65 -10.58 22.93
N TYR A 14 -9.36 -9.85 22.05
CA TYR A 14 -10.54 -9.08 22.46
C TYR A 14 -11.85 -9.89 22.38
N GLY A 15 -11.83 -11.15 22.02
CA GLY A 15 -13.03 -12.00 21.92
C GLY A 15 -14.04 -11.51 20.88
N LEU A 16 -13.58 -10.88 19.80
CA LEU A 16 -14.46 -10.28 18.79
C LEU A 16 -15.00 -11.36 17.84
N ASN A 17 -16.31 -11.54 17.80
CA ASN A 17 -16.95 -12.40 16.83
C ASN A 17 -17.22 -11.73 15.48
N ARG A 18 -17.28 -10.38 15.49
CA ARG A 18 -17.49 -9.54 14.31
C ARG A 18 -16.91 -8.18 14.55
N CYS A 19 -16.17 -7.64 13.55
CA CYS A 19 -15.60 -6.30 13.61
C CYS A 19 -15.57 -5.67 12.21
N ALA A 20 -15.31 -4.37 12.15
CA ALA A 20 -14.89 -3.67 10.96
C ALA A 20 -13.39 -3.32 11.09
N MET A 21 -12.70 -3.23 9.97
CA MET A 21 -11.29 -2.84 9.93
C MET A 21 -11.11 -1.63 9.02
N ILE A 22 -10.46 -0.59 9.54
CA ILE A 22 -10.06 0.59 8.77
C ILE A 22 -8.54 0.61 8.74
N GLY A 23 -7.99 0.63 7.54
CA GLY A 23 -6.56 0.79 7.34
C GLY A 23 -6.23 2.11 6.66
N ILE A 24 -5.32 2.89 7.25
CA ILE A 24 -4.94 4.21 6.77
C ILE A 24 -3.58 4.13 6.09
N SER A 25 -3.43 4.74 4.91
CA SER A 25 -2.21 4.74 4.13
C SER A 25 -1.78 3.31 3.79
N TRP A 26 -0.56 2.87 4.16
CA TRP A 26 -0.14 1.46 4.02
C TRP A 26 -1.11 0.48 4.71
N GLY A 27 -1.77 0.94 5.77
CA GLY A 27 -2.83 0.18 6.44
C GLY A 27 -3.99 -0.19 5.54
N GLY A 28 -4.26 0.57 4.48
CA GLY A 28 -5.28 0.22 3.47
C GLY A 28 -5.00 -1.12 2.80
N TYR A 29 -3.74 -1.37 2.41
CA TYR A 29 -3.29 -2.69 1.95
C TYR A 29 -3.53 -3.77 3.01
N PHE A 30 -3.11 -3.51 4.26
CA PHE A 30 -3.26 -4.48 5.34
C PHE A 30 -4.72 -4.79 5.66
N ALA A 31 -5.60 -3.79 5.60
CA ALA A 31 -7.04 -3.99 5.83
C ALA A 31 -7.65 -4.89 4.75
N LEU A 32 -7.38 -4.61 3.49
CA LEU A 32 -7.86 -5.43 2.38
C LEU A 32 -7.30 -6.85 2.46
N ARG A 33 -6.00 -6.99 2.67
CA ARG A 33 -5.39 -8.31 2.82
C ARG A 33 -6.01 -9.08 3.98
N SER A 34 -6.13 -8.47 5.15
CA SER A 34 -6.72 -9.15 6.33
C SER A 34 -8.16 -9.57 6.08
N ALA A 35 -8.96 -8.71 5.45
CA ALA A 35 -10.35 -9.02 5.13
C ALA A 35 -10.51 -10.20 4.16
N ALA A 36 -9.55 -10.43 3.27
CA ALA A 36 -9.60 -11.58 2.37
C ALA A 36 -9.51 -12.92 3.10
N PHE A 37 -8.81 -12.97 4.25
CA PHE A 37 -8.51 -14.21 4.96
C PHE A 37 -9.22 -14.34 6.32
N GLU A 38 -9.47 -13.23 7.03
CA GLU A 38 -10.12 -13.21 8.34
C GLU A 38 -11.62 -12.90 8.21
N LYS A 39 -12.45 -13.92 8.32
CA LYS A 39 -13.90 -13.82 8.06
C LYS A 39 -14.69 -13.08 9.14
N ARG A 40 -14.12 -12.86 10.32
CA ARG A 40 -14.73 -12.02 11.37
C ARG A 40 -14.66 -10.51 11.06
N ILE A 41 -13.83 -10.12 10.09
CA ILE A 41 -13.87 -8.76 9.54
C ILE A 41 -15.10 -8.68 8.63
N ALA A 42 -16.15 -8.02 9.08
CA ALA A 42 -17.44 -7.92 8.36
C ALA A 42 -17.51 -6.74 7.39
N ALA A 43 -16.60 -5.77 7.53
CA ALA A 43 -16.41 -4.65 6.62
C ALA A 43 -14.97 -4.19 6.66
N ALA A 44 -14.41 -3.77 5.52
CA ALA A 44 -13.06 -3.22 5.44
C ALA A 44 -13.03 -1.90 4.67
N VAL A 45 -12.27 -0.94 5.21
CA VAL A 45 -12.03 0.36 4.60
C VAL A 45 -10.54 0.50 4.29
N ALA A 46 -10.20 0.66 3.01
CA ALA A 46 -8.89 1.09 2.58
C ALA A 46 -8.88 2.63 2.44
N TYR A 47 -8.37 3.29 3.45
CA TYR A 47 -8.25 4.75 3.54
C TYR A 47 -6.79 5.15 3.30
N GLU A 48 -6.43 5.23 2.29
CA GLU A 48 -5.94 5.19 0.93
C GLU A 48 -5.76 3.76 0.37
N VAL A 49 -5.92 3.67 -0.94
CA VAL A 49 -5.89 2.40 -1.66
C VAL A 49 -4.49 2.09 -2.17
N MET A 50 -3.82 1.12 -1.58
CA MET A 50 -2.53 0.63 -2.05
C MET A 50 -2.67 -0.79 -2.61
N ASP A 51 -2.44 -0.94 -3.92
CA ASP A 51 -2.45 -2.22 -4.64
C ASP A 51 -1.05 -2.87 -4.68
N ASN A 52 -0.01 -2.05 -4.87
CA ASN A 52 1.36 -2.52 -5.06
C ASN A 52 2.38 -1.59 -4.39
N GLY A 53 3.02 -2.07 -3.32
CA GLY A 53 3.97 -1.29 -2.53
C GLY A 53 5.26 -0.94 -3.27
N PHE A 54 5.75 -1.81 -4.16
CA PHE A 54 6.93 -1.51 -4.97
C PHE A 54 6.68 -0.35 -5.95
N GLU A 55 5.48 -0.30 -6.54
CA GLU A 55 5.10 0.80 -7.41
C GLU A 55 5.01 2.13 -6.64
N VAL A 56 4.40 2.12 -5.44
CA VAL A 56 4.33 3.29 -4.56
C VAL A 56 5.72 3.84 -4.28
N MET A 57 6.63 3.01 -3.75
CA MET A 57 7.96 3.46 -3.38
C MET A 57 8.84 3.88 -4.55
N THR A 58 8.62 3.32 -5.73
CA THR A 58 9.36 3.77 -6.91
C THR A 58 8.78 5.03 -7.53
N ASN A 59 7.48 5.30 -7.33
CA ASN A 59 6.81 6.47 -7.91
C ASN A 59 7.17 7.80 -7.24
N ILE A 60 7.72 7.78 -6.02
CA ILE A 60 8.20 9.00 -5.34
C ILE A 60 9.39 9.65 -6.04
N PHE A 61 10.06 8.94 -6.95
CA PHE A 61 11.21 9.45 -7.70
C PHE A 61 10.80 10.00 -9.07
N PRO A 62 11.59 10.91 -9.66
CA PRO A 62 11.38 11.36 -11.03
C PRO A 62 11.31 10.19 -12.02
N ALA A 63 10.48 10.30 -13.05
CA ALA A 63 10.19 9.21 -13.99
C ALA A 63 11.41 8.49 -14.58
N PRO A 64 12.52 9.15 -14.96
CA PRO A 64 13.72 8.46 -15.45
C PRO A 64 14.35 7.55 -14.40
N VAL A 65 14.39 8.02 -13.15
CA VAL A 65 14.97 7.26 -12.02
C VAL A 65 14.08 6.08 -11.66
N SER A 66 12.77 6.29 -11.57
CA SER A 66 11.78 5.23 -11.34
C SER A 66 11.89 4.14 -12.40
N SER A 67 11.99 4.53 -13.67
CA SER A 67 12.13 3.60 -14.81
C SER A 67 13.42 2.79 -14.72
N LEU A 68 14.53 3.44 -14.34
CA LEU A 68 15.81 2.75 -14.14
C LEU A 68 15.74 1.74 -12.99
N ILE A 69 15.16 2.14 -11.84
CA ILE A 69 15.01 1.25 -10.68
C ILE A 69 14.14 0.04 -11.06
N ARG A 70 13.01 0.25 -11.72
CA ARG A 70 12.12 -0.81 -12.17
C ARG A 70 12.77 -1.76 -13.19
N LEU A 71 13.56 -1.22 -14.13
CA LEU A 71 14.33 -2.03 -15.06
C LEU A 71 15.40 -2.84 -14.34
N ALA A 72 16.18 -2.20 -13.47
CA ALA A 72 17.22 -2.86 -12.69
C ALA A 72 16.65 -3.95 -11.76
N TYR A 73 15.47 -3.71 -11.18
CA TYR A 73 14.76 -4.71 -10.38
C TYR A 73 14.38 -5.94 -11.21
N ARG A 74 13.77 -5.74 -12.39
CA ARG A 74 13.44 -6.84 -13.31
C ARG A 74 14.65 -7.63 -13.78
N LYS A 75 15.80 -6.97 -13.92
CA LYS A 75 17.08 -7.59 -14.30
C LYS A 75 17.90 -8.11 -13.12
N GLN A 76 17.39 -7.95 -11.88
CA GLN A 76 18.08 -8.34 -10.63
C GLN A 76 19.45 -7.65 -10.45
N TRP A 77 19.60 -6.41 -10.93
CA TRP A 77 20.83 -5.63 -10.83
C TRP A 77 20.90 -4.92 -9.46
N ALA A 78 21.09 -5.70 -8.40
CA ALA A 78 21.12 -5.21 -7.02
C ALA A 78 22.11 -4.06 -6.80
N GLY A 79 23.31 -4.15 -7.37
CA GLY A 79 24.34 -3.11 -7.26
C GLY A 79 23.89 -1.76 -7.81
N ILE A 80 23.20 -1.74 -8.95
CA ILE A 80 22.67 -0.51 -9.55
C ILE A 80 21.58 0.09 -8.68
N ILE A 81 20.65 -0.72 -8.18
CA ILE A 81 19.58 -0.26 -7.29
C ILE A 81 20.18 0.36 -6.03
N ASN A 82 21.11 -0.33 -5.37
CA ASN A 82 21.73 0.16 -4.15
C ASN A 82 22.51 1.48 -4.39
N ALA A 83 23.24 1.58 -5.50
CA ALA A 83 23.98 2.78 -5.84
C ALA A 83 23.07 3.97 -6.14
N VAL A 84 22.05 3.78 -6.98
CA VAL A 84 21.08 4.84 -7.36
C VAL A 84 20.31 5.30 -6.13
N THR A 85 19.76 4.38 -5.33
CA THR A 85 19.00 4.71 -4.12
C THR A 85 19.92 5.42 -3.10
N GLY A 86 21.14 4.93 -2.88
CA GLY A 86 22.09 5.59 -1.99
C GLY A 86 22.47 7.01 -2.41
N LEU A 87 22.55 7.29 -3.72
CA LEU A 87 22.74 8.66 -4.22
C LEU A 87 21.52 9.56 -3.99
N LEU A 88 20.31 9.00 -4.10
CA LEU A 88 19.08 9.75 -3.83
C LEU A 88 18.95 10.07 -2.33
N CYS A 89 19.28 9.15 -1.44
CA CYS A 89 19.28 9.38 0.00
C CYS A 89 20.21 10.54 0.40
N LYS A 90 21.36 10.68 -0.25
CA LYS A 90 22.28 11.82 0.00
C LYS A 90 21.68 13.18 -0.42
N LYS A 91 20.68 13.20 -1.28
CA LYS A 91 20.07 14.41 -1.84
C LYS A 91 18.68 14.74 -1.31
N SER A 92 18.03 13.78 -0.67
CA SER A 92 16.64 13.88 -0.19
C SER A 92 16.49 13.26 1.18
N ILE A 93 16.19 14.09 2.17
CA ILE A 93 15.89 13.66 3.54
C ILE A 93 14.72 12.67 3.54
N LEU A 94 13.69 12.89 2.71
CA LEU A 94 12.55 12.00 2.60
C LEU A 94 12.94 10.62 2.06
N ALA A 95 13.81 10.57 1.05
CA ALA A 95 14.30 9.30 0.51
C ALA A 95 15.16 8.54 1.54
N ASP A 96 16.03 9.25 2.26
CA ASP A 96 16.87 8.66 3.31
C ASP A 96 16.03 8.13 4.48
N TRP A 97 15.08 8.93 4.96
CA TRP A 97 14.13 8.51 5.99
C TRP A 97 13.33 7.29 5.53
N GLY A 98 12.76 7.33 4.32
CA GLY A 98 11.93 6.24 3.78
C GLY A 98 12.71 4.93 3.64
N LEU A 99 13.96 4.99 3.16
CA LEU A 99 14.81 3.79 3.07
C LEU A 99 15.21 3.28 4.45
N SER A 100 15.65 4.16 5.35
CA SER A 100 16.09 3.79 6.70
C SER A 100 14.95 3.18 7.50
N GLN A 101 13.78 3.80 7.49
CA GLN A 101 12.58 3.30 8.15
C GLN A 101 12.10 1.99 7.51
N GLY A 102 12.09 1.92 6.19
CA GLY A 102 11.66 0.74 5.45
C GLY A 102 12.55 -0.48 5.71
N THR A 103 13.87 -0.31 5.66
CA THR A 103 14.83 -1.39 5.95
C THR A 103 14.73 -1.84 7.40
N TYR A 104 14.54 -0.91 8.34
CA TYR A 104 14.32 -1.23 9.75
C TYR A 104 13.07 -2.09 9.97
N ILE A 105 11.92 -1.68 9.45
CA ILE A 105 10.64 -2.39 9.60
C ILE A 105 10.67 -3.77 8.93
N THR A 106 11.30 -3.87 7.75
CA THR A 106 11.35 -5.12 6.99
C THR A 106 12.48 -6.05 7.39
N GLY A 107 13.40 -5.60 8.26
CA GLY A 107 14.59 -6.36 8.68
C GLY A 107 15.59 -6.55 7.54
N THR A 108 15.56 -5.71 6.50
CA THR A 108 16.46 -5.78 5.35
C THR A 108 17.70 -4.89 5.56
N LYS A 109 18.75 -5.13 4.79
CA LYS A 109 20.02 -4.40 4.94
C LYS A 109 20.34 -3.47 3.77
N THR A 110 19.71 -3.71 2.63
CA THR A 110 19.99 -2.99 1.38
C THR A 110 18.70 -2.49 0.74
N ALA A 111 18.80 -1.45 -0.10
CA ALA A 111 17.68 -0.95 -0.88
C ALA A 111 17.08 -2.04 -1.80
N TYR A 112 17.91 -2.90 -2.38
CA TYR A 112 17.44 -3.99 -3.23
C TYR A 112 16.59 -4.99 -2.44
N GLU A 113 17.06 -5.45 -1.28
CA GLU A 113 16.30 -6.35 -0.40
C GLU A 113 14.99 -5.71 0.06
N PHE A 114 15.04 -4.41 0.41
CA PHE A 114 13.83 -3.66 0.77
C PHE A 114 12.81 -3.64 -0.38
N TYR A 115 13.24 -3.35 -1.61
CA TYR A 115 12.35 -3.40 -2.77
C TYR A 115 11.81 -4.80 -3.06
N GLN A 116 12.55 -5.86 -2.78
CA GLN A 116 12.05 -7.23 -2.86
C GLN A 116 10.91 -7.44 -1.85
N LYS A 117 11.08 -6.97 -0.61
CA LYS A 117 10.02 -7.03 0.40
C LYS A 117 8.79 -6.21 0.02
N LEU A 118 8.98 -5.03 -0.56
CA LEU A 118 7.87 -4.21 -1.04
C LEU A 118 7.08 -4.88 -2.18
N ALA A 119 7.75 -5.60 -3.05
CA ALA A 119 7.10 -6.33 -4.13
C ALA A 119 6.20 -7.48 -3.62
N GLU A 120 6.46 -8.01 -2.40
CA GLU A 120 5.56 -8.96 -1.74
C GLU A 120 4.26 -8.30 -1.25
N HIS A 121 4.25 -6.96 -1.07
CA HIS A 121 3.06 -6.20 -0.67
C HIS A 121 2.25 -5.82 -1.92
N ASN A 122 1.52 -6.79 -2.43
CA ASN A 122 0.58 -6.60 -3.53
C ASN A 122 -0.70 -7.39 -3.26
N LEU A 123 -1.80 -6.95 -3.87
CA LEU A 123 -3.12 -7.57 -3.73
C LEU A 123 -3.43 -8.54 -4.88
N ASP A 124 -2.46 -8.84 -5.73
CA ASP A 124 -2.64 -9.79 -6.83
C ASP A 124 -3.04 -11.18 -6.29
N GLY A 125 -4.07 -11.75 -6.90
CA GLY A 125 -4.58 -13.07 -6.55
C GLY A 125 -5.48 -13.12 -5.32
N ILE A 126 -5.69 -12.01 -4.60
CA ILE A 126 -6.58 -11.98 -3.41
C ILE A 126 -7.81 -11.08 -3.56
N THR A 127 -7.89 -10.28 -4.60
CA THR A 127 -8.97 -9.29 -4.82
C THR A 127 -10.36 -9.90 -5.09
N GLY A 128 -10.45 -11.18 -5.39
CA GLY A 128 -11.70 -11.91 -5.60
C GLY A 128 -12.20 -12.71 -4.39
N HIS A 129 -11.56 -12.58 -3.22
CA HIS A 129 -11.87 -13.40 -2.05
C HIS A 129 -12.75 -12.71 -0.99
N TYR A 130 -13.27 -11.53 -1.27
CA TYR A 130 -14.04 -10.77 -0.29
C TYR A 130 -15.48 -11.28 -0.19
N THR A 131 -15.94 -11.42 1.06
CA THR A 131 -17.33 -11.81 1.40
C THR A 131 -18.02 -10.75 2.26
N GLN A 132 -17.42 -9.58 2.42
CA GLN A 132 -17.82 -8.47 3.28
C GLN A 132 -17.92 -7.16 2.49
N ASP A 133 -18.48 -6.14 3.13
CA ASP A 133 -18.53 -4.81 2.55
C ASP A 133 -17.14 -4.19 2.46
N ILE A 134 -16.79 -3.67 1.29
CA ILE A 134 -15.49 -3.05 1.02
C ILE A 134 -15.69 -1.57 0.62
N LEU A 135 -14.94 -0.68 1.26
CA LEU A 135 -14.88 0.74 0.90
C LEU A 135 -13.44 1.11 0.49
N LEU A 136 -13.29 1.62 -0.72
CA LEU A 136 -12.03 2.09 -1.28
C LEU A 136 -12.04 3.62 -1.34
N LEU A 137 -11.11 4.28 -0.67
CA LEU A 137 -10.97 5.73 -0.64
C LEU A 137 -9.63 6.14 -1.23
N ALA A 138 -9.59 7.22 -2.01
CA ALA A 138 -8.36 7.78 -2.57
C ALA A 138 -8.47 9.29 -2.79
N GLY A 139 -7.34 9.99 -2.71
CA GLY A 139 -7.19 11.39 -3.13
C GLY A 139 -6.72 11.51 -4.58
N GLU A 140 -7.28 12.42 -5.35
CA GLU A 140 -6.95 12.57 -6.76
C GLU A 140 -5.50 13.05 -7.00
N LYS A 141 -4.91 13.76 -6.03
CA LYS A 141 -3.55 14.29 -6.06
C LYS A 141 -2.64 13.67 -4.98
N ASP A 142 -2.92 12.41 -4.61
CA ASP A 142 -2.07 11.69 -3.68
C ASP A 142 -0.62 11.63 -4.20
N HIS A 143 0.30 12.22 -3.44
CA HIS A 143 1.71 12.32 -3.82
C HIS A 143 2.52 11.04 -3.53
N TYR A 144 1.96 10.08 -2.79
CA TYR A 144 2.58 8.77 -2.53
C TYR A 144 2.01 7.68 -3.42
N ILE A 145 0.68 7.54 -3.44
CA ILE A 145 0.00 6.44 -4.12
C ILE A 145 -0.46 6.89 -5.50
N PRO A 146 0.09 6.32 -6.58
CA PRO A 146 -0.37 6.64 -7.93
C PRO A 146 -1.87 6.36 -8.09
N LEU A 147 -2.62 7.34 -8.58
CA LEU A 147 -4.07 7.23 -8.80
C LEU A 147 -4.46 6.01 -9.66
N GLY A 148 -3.56 5.54 -10.52
CA GLY A 148 -3.75 4.32 -11.29
C GLY A 148 -3.98 3.08 -10.44
N GLN A 149 -3.48 3.03 -9.19
CA GLN A 149 -3.73 1.91 -8.28
C GLN A 149 -5.19 1.88 -7.82
N PHE A 150 -5.79 3.05 -7.56
CA PHE A 150 -7.21 3.15 -7.22
C PHE A 150 -8.10 2.60 -8.35
N TRP A 151 -7.83 3.01 -9.59
CA TRP A 151 -8.63 2.54 -10.72
C TRP A 151 -8.47 1.04 -10.95
N ARG A 152 -7.26 0.51 -10.84
CA ARG A 152 -7.02 -0.95 -10.93
C ARG A 152 -7.78 -1.73 -9.85
N LEU A 153 -7.72 -1.28 -8.59
CA LEU A 153 -8.42 -1.98 -7.52
C LEU A 153 -9.95 -1.86 -7.64
N LYS A 154 -10.45 -0.70 -8.06
CA LYS A 154 -11.88 -0.54 -8.33
C LYS A 154 -12.40 -1.54 -9.38
N GLU A 155 -11.59 -1.89 -10.36
CA GLU A 155 -11.94 -2.88 -11.39
C GLU A 155 -11.76 -4.32 -10.92
N LYS A 156 -10.74 -4.59 -10.09
CA LYS A 156 -10.35 -5.95 -9.68
C LYS A 156 -11.06 -6.45 -8.42
N VAL A 157 -11.43 -5.56 -7.51
CA VAL A 157 -12.03 -5.94 -6.23
C VAL A 157 -13.48 -6.38 -6.42
N HIS A 158 -13.76 -7.61 -6.03
CA HIS A 158 -15.10 -8.17 -6.03
C HIS A 158 -15.45 -8.69 -4.65
N SER A 159 -16.69 -8.51 -4.24
CA SER A 159 -17.24 -9.01 -2.99
C SER A 159 -18.63 -9.58 -3.19
N ASP A 160 -18.98 -10.58 -2.39
CA ASP A 160 -20.34 -11.16 -2.33
C ASP A 160 -21.39 -10.14 -1.81
N LYS A 161 -20.94 -9.03 -1.18
CA LYS A 161 -21.81 -7.98 -0.67
C LYS A 161 -21.69 -6.70 -1.50
N SER A 162 -20.92 -5.73 -1.02
CA SER A 162 -20.77 -4.46 -1.71
C SER A 162 -19.31 -4.05 -1.85
N VAL A 163 -19.00 -3.39 -2.95
CA VAL A 163 -17.76 -2.64 -3.14
C VAL A 163 -18.14 -1.21 -3.49
N THR A 164 -17.82 -0.29 -2.58
CA THR A 164 -18.00 1.15 -2.78
C THR A 164 -16.65 1.80 -2.95
N SER A 165 -16.54 2.75 -3.87
CA SER A 165 -15.32 3.52 -4.06
C SER A 165 -15.59 5.01 -4.11
N ARG A 166 -14.73 5.81 -3.46
CA ARG A 166 -14.80 7.26 -3.50
C ARG A 166 -13.44 7.86 -3.80
N LEU A 167 -13.40 8.73 -4.78
CA LEU A 167 -12.26 9.58 -5.08
C LEU A 167 -12.57 10.98 -4.56
N PHE A 168 -11.70 11.50 -3.69
CA PHE A 168 -11.78 12.86 -3.20
C PHE A 168 -11.02 13.80 -4.13
N THR A 169 -11.66 14.91 -4.48
CA THR A 169 -11.15 15.88 -5.44
C THR A 169 -10.63 17.15 -4.76
N GLU A 170 -9.90 17.97 -5.50
CA GLU A 170 -9.45 19.30 -5.04
C GLU A 170 -10.63 20.20 -4.67
N ALA A 171 -11.73 20.12 -5.41
CA ALA A 171 -12.93 20.92 -5.12
C ALA A 171 -13.56 20.58 -3.75
N GLU A 172 -13.31 19.40 -3.23
CA GLU A 172 -13.76 18.94 -1.91
C GLU A 172 -12.70 19.15 -0.83
N GLY A 173 -11.49 19.58 -1.19
CA GLY A 173 -10.35 19.75 -0.28
C GLY A 173 -9.73 18.46 0.23
N GLY A 174 -10.09 17.31 -0.33
CA GLY A 174 -9.65 15.97 0.10
C GLY A 174 -8.71 15.26 -0.89
N GLU A 175 -8.07 15.99 -1.79
CA GLU A 175 -7.28 15.44 -2.89
C GLU A 175 -5.93 14.86 -2.49
N GLN A 176 -5.43 15.21 -1.30
CA GLN A 176 -4.10 14.81 -0.82
C GLN A 176 -4.14 13.46 -0.11
N HIS A 177 -2.95 12.91 0.14
CA HIS A 177 -2.78 11.65 0.87
C HIS A 177 -3.50 11.68 2.22
N CYS A 178 -4.34 10.67 2.48
CA CYS A 178 -5.19 10.56 3.68
C CYS A 178 -6.08 11.78 3.90
N GLN A 179 -6.45 12.49 2.82
CA GLN A 179 -7.28 13.69 2.83
C GLN A 179 -6.78 14.78 3.82
N ILE A 180 -5.45 14.85 4.00
CA ILE A 180 -4.81 15.87 4.83
C ILE A 180 -5.12 17.25 4.22
N GLY A 181 -5.79 18.10 4.98
CA GLY A 181 -6.23 19.43 4.52
C GLY A 181 -7.75 19.64 4.56
N ASN A 182 -8.52 18.56 4.63
CA ASN A 182 -9.97 18.61 4.85
C ASN A 182 -10.29 18.07 6.25
N HIS A 183 -10.31 18.96 7.21
CA HIS A 183 -10.65 18.66 8.60
C HIS A 183 -11.99 19.25 8.99
#